data_7bf9df2705852ecfcce2158aa71e33a0
#
_entry.id   7bf9df2705852ecfcce2158aa71e33a0
#
_cell.length_a   1.000
_cell.length_b   1.000
_cell.length_c   1.000
_cell.angle_alpha   90.00
_cell.angle_beta   90.00
_cell.angle_gamma   90.00
#
_symmetry.space_group_name_H-M   'P 1'
#
loop_
_entity.id
_entity.type
_entity.pdbx_description
1 polymer ?
#
loop_
_entity_poly.entity_id
_entity_poly.type
_entity_poly.pdbx_seq_one_letter_code
_entity_poly.pdbx_strand_id
1 'polypeptide(L)' 'TTSIREEPYQGDVMRHFNIKGVIGKGGMGAKTLAACQEVPGVYMHAVGGAASLIAQSVQKVHNVYKLDFGVPEAMWVIEV' A
#
# COMPACT_ATOMS: atom_id res chain seq x y z
N THR A 1 9.85 -2.44 1.99
CA THR A 1 9.12 -1.81 3.11
C THR A 1 8.11 -2.80 3.68
N THR A 2 7.97 -2.83 4.96
CA THR A 2 7.03 -3.70 5.67
C THR A 2 5.77 -2.91 5.97
N SER A 3 4.62 -3.44 5.62
CA SER A 3 3.34 -2.74 5.76
C SER A 3 3.02 -2.35 7.21
N ILE A 4 3.48 -3.12 8.20
CA ILE A 4 3.24 -2.81 9.60
C ILE A 4 3.83 -1.45 10.02
N ARG A 5 4.80 -0.93 9.29
CA ARG A 5 5.34 0.42 9.53
C ARG A 5 4.30 1.50 9.27
N GLU A 6 3.32 1.21 8.43
CA GLU A 6 2.24 2.13 8.07
C GLU A 6 1.02 1.98 8.99
N GLU A 7 1.05 1.04 9.94
CA GLU A 7 -0.06 0.77 10.85
C GLU A 7 -0.56 2.03 11.58
N PRO A 8 0.30 2.94 12.06
CA PRO A 8 -0.17 4.15 12.73
C PRO A 8 -0.98 5.10 11.84
N TYR A 9 -0.82 5.00 10.52
CA TYR A 9 -1.36 5.97 9.55
C TYR A 9 -2.42 5.38 8.63
N GLN A 10 -2.39 4.08 8.39
CA GLN A 10 -3.20 3.44 7.35
C GLN A 10 -4.70 3.67 7.54
N GLY A 11 -5.18 3.58 8.77
CA GLY A 11 -6.59 3.81 9.06
C GLY A 11 -7.04 5.23 8.73
N ASP A 12 -6.22 6.22 9.07
CA ASP A 12 -6.53 7.63 8.80
C ASP A 12 -6.58 7.90 7.30
N VAL A 13 -5.66 7.33 6.54
CA VAL A 13 -5.63 7.46 5.07
C VAL A 13 -6.88 6.83 4.46
N MET A 14 -7.28 5.64 4.92
CA MET A 14 -8.49 4.97 4.46
C MET A 14 -9.74 5.81 4.70
N ARG A 15 -9.87 6.38 5.90
CA ARG A 15 -11.02 7.22 6.26
C ARG A 15 -11.05 8.51 5.47
N HIS A 16 -9.90 9.18 5.37
CA HIS A 16 -9.81 10.49 4.72
C HIS A 16 -10.13 10.42 3.23
N PHE A 17 -9.60 9.43 2.53
CA PHE A 17 -9.77 9.27 1.09
C PHE A 17 -10.81 8.24 0.68
N ASN A 18 -11.53 7.65 1.64
CA ASN A 18 -12.52 6.59 1.40
C ASN A 18 -11.93 5.41 0.60
N ILE A 19 -10.74 5.01 0.98
CA ILE A 19 -10.03 3.92 0.30
C ILE A 19 -10.64 2.58 0.70
N LYS A 20 -11.01 1.78 -0.28
CA LYS A 20 -11.69 0.49 -0.09
C LYS A 20 -10.77 -0.72 -0.20
N GLY A 21 -9.61 -0.57 -0.81
CA GLY A 21 -8.66 -1.66 -0.96
C GLY A 21 -7.23 -1.19 -0.73
N VAL A 22 -6.50 -1.96 0.04
CA VAL A 22 -5.08 -1.72 0.29
C VAL A 22 -4.33 -3.01 0.02
N ILE A 23 -3.23 -2.90 -0.71
CA ILE A 23 -2.32 -4.04 -0.95
C ILE A 23 -1.01 -3.75 -0.22
N GLY A 24 -0.61 -4.65 0.63
CA GLY A 24 0.64 -4.51 1.36
C GLY A 24 1.41 -5.82 1.46
N LYS A 25 2.57 -5.74 2.03
CA LYS A 25 3.42 -6.89 2.31
C LYS A 25 3.38 -7.18 3.82
N GLY A 26 3.03 -8.41 4.19
CA GLY A 26 2.86 -8.80 5.58
C GLY A 26 1.53 -8.35 6.17
N GLY A 27 1.35 -8.54 7.44
CA GLY A 27 0.12 -8.20 8.15
C GLY A 27 0.08 -6.75 8.61
N MET A 28 -1.10 -6.34 9.05
CA MET A 28 -1.35 -5.06 9.69
C MET A 28 -1.93 -5.30 11.09
N GLY A 29 -2.08 -4.25 11.86
CA GLY A 29 -2.56 -4.33 13.23
C GLY A 29 -4.05 -4.01 13.39
N ALA A 30 -4.44 -3.82 14.66
CA ALA A 30 -5.82 -3.59 15.05
C ALA A 30 -6.42 -2.30 14.49
N LYS A 31 -5.60 -1.26 14.31
CA LYS A 31 -6.06 0.03 13.77
C LYS A 31 -6.52 -0.11 12.31
N THR A 32 -5.75 -0.84 11.49
CA THR A 32 -6.13 -1.10 10.11
C THR A 32 -7.36 -2.00 10.04
N LEU A 33 -7.45 -3.01 10.89
CA LEU A 33 -8.64 -3.86 10.96
C LEU A 33 -9.89 -3.03 11.28
N ALA A 34 -9.81 -2.16 12.28
CA ALA A 34 -10.92 -1.27 12.64
C ALA A 34 -11.32 -0.36 11.47
N ALA A 35 -10.34 0.18 10.74
CA ALA A 35 -10.61 1.01 9.57
C ALA A 35 -11.28 0.22 8.45
N CYS A 36 -10.85 -1.01 8.20
CA CYS A 36 -11.48 -1.89 7.22
C CYS A 36 -12.96 -2.17 7.54
N GLN A 37 -13.29 -2.30 8.82
CA GLN A 37 -14.67 -2.51 9.26
C GLN A 37 -15.51 -1.22 9.13
N GLU A 38 -14.92 -0.08 9.44
CA GLU A 38 -15.58 1.22 9.47
C GLU A 38 -15.83 1.78 8.06
N VAL A 39 -14.85 1.68 7.16
CA VAL A 39 -14.89 2.26 5.80
C VAL A 39 -15.60 1.38 4.78
N PRO A 40 -16.16 0.30 5.04
CA PRO A 40 -15.89 -1.10 4.71
C PRO A 40 -14.88 -1.26 3.55
N GLY A 41 -13.74 -1.85 3.90
CA GLY A 41 -12.63 -2.07 2.96
C GLY A 41 -11.94 -3.40 3.20
N VAL A 42 -10.98 -3.69 2.36
CA VAL A 42 -10.20 -4.92 2.46
C VAL A 42 -8.70 -4.63 2.45
N TYR A 43 -7.96 -5.42 3.19
CA TYR A 43 -6.51 -5.45 3.12
C TYR A 43 -6.08 -6.73 2.42
N MET A 44 -5.28 -6.59 1.36
CA MET A 44 -4.77 -7.70 0.57
C MET A 44 -3.27 -7.86 0.82
N HIS A 45 -2.84 -9.08 0.96
CA HIS A 45 -1.46 -9.40 1.31
C HIS A 45 -0.67 -9.87 0.08
N ALA A 46 0.34 -9.11 -0.31
CA ALA A 46 1.33 -9.57 -1.28
C ALA A 46 2.41 -10.39 -0.57
N VAL A 47 2.92 -11.40 -1.27
CA VAL A 47 3.94 -12.28 -0.70
C VAL A 47 5.23 -11.52 -0.46
N GLY A 48 5.71 -11.52 0.79
CA GLY A 48 6.99 -10.94 1.16
C GLY A 48 8.16 -11.69 0.51
N GLY A 49 9.20 -10.95 0.12
CA GLY A 49 10.37 -11.53 -0.55
C GLY A 49 10.19 -11.77 -2.04
N ALA A 50 9.00 -11.58 -2.59
CA ALA A 50 8.70 -11.79 -4.01
C ALA A 50 8.78 -10.51 -4.84
N ALA A 51 9.44 -9.47 -4.35
CA ALA A 51 9.46 -8.15 -5.01
C ALA A 51 9.96 -8.21 -6.45
N SER A 52 11.01 -8.96 -6.73
CA SER A 52 11.54 -9.11 -8.08
C SER A 52 10.55 -9.77 -9.03
N LEU A 53 9.83 -10.78 -8.54
CA LEU A 53 8.80 -11.45 -9.33
C LEU A 53 7.61 -10.52 -9.60
N ILE A 54 7.16 -9.82 -8.56
CA ILE A 54 6.05 -8.85 -8.68
C ILE A 54 6.44 -7.71 -9.63
N ALA A 55 7.69 -7.23 -9.55
CA ALA A 55 8.19 -6.18 -10.42
C ALA A 55 8.12 -6.55 -11.91
N GLN A 56 8.21 -7.84 -12.25
CA GLN A 56 8.06 -8.30 -13.64
C GLN A 56 6.66 -8.07 -14.19
N SER A 57 5.67 -7.87 -13.33
CA SER A 57 4.30 -7.53 -13.74
C SER A 57 4.15 -6.06 -14.13
N VAL A 58 5.12 -5.21 -13.79
CA VAL A 58 5.08 -3.80 -14.15
C VAL A 58 5.47 -3.65 -15.61
N GLN A 59 4.53 -3.20 -16.44
CA GLN A 59 4.73 -3.04 -17.87
C GLN A 59 5.23 -1.65 -18.20
N LYS A 60 4.79 -0.64 -17.48
CA LYS A 60 5.14 0.75 -17.74
C LYS A 60 5.02 1.59 -16.47
N VAL A 61 5.92 2.55 -16.34
CA VAL A 61 5.82 3.60 -15.32
C VAL A 61 5.31 4.87 -16.03
N HIS A 62 4.11 5.31 -15.68
CA HIS A 62 3.49 6.49 -16.28
C HIS A 62 3.96 7.78 -15.63
N ASN A 63 4.13 7.76 -14.30
CA ASN A 63 4.50 8.95 -13.55
C ASN A 63 5.04 8.58 -12.18
N VAL A 64 5.69 9.54 -11.52
CA VAL A 64 6.15 9.43 -10.15
C VAL A 64 5.93 10.77 -9.45
N TYR A 65 5.39 10.70 -8.23
CA TYR A 65 5.16 11.87 -7.38
C TYR A 65 5.97 11.75 -6.10
N LYS A 66 6.43 12.86 -5.57
CA LYS A 66 7.17 12.91 -4.30
C LYS A 66 8.49 12.13 -4.34
N LEU A 67 9.18 12.16 -5.47
CA LEU A 67 10.47 11.48 -5.62
C LEU A 67 11.54 12.05 -4.68
N ASP A 68 11.37 13.29 -4.26
CA ASP A 68 12.23 13.94 -3.25
C ASP A 68 12.21 13.22 -1.89
N PHE A 69 11.18 12.43 -1.60
CA PHE A 69 11.14 11.59 -0.39
C PHE A 69 11.96 10.30 -0.54
N GLY A 70 12.53 10.05 -1.71
CA GLY A 70 13.28 8.84 -2.03
C GLY A 70 12.46 7.83 -2.84
N VAL A 71 13.15 7.00 -3.58
CA VAL A 71 12.53 5.99 -4.45
C VAL A 71 11.52 5.09 -3.71
N PRO A 72 11.82 4.59 -2.49
CA PRO A 72 10.88 3.71 -1.78
C PRO A 72 9.65 4.43 -1.22
N GLU A 73 9.72 5.73 -1.05
CA GLU A 73 8.65 6.53 -0.42
C GLU A 73 7.82 7.33 -1.44
N ALA A 74 8.26 7.35 -2.69
CA ALA A 74 7.56 8.05 -3.76
C ALA A 74 6.28 7.31 -4.16
N MET A 75 5.36 8.05 -4.79
CA MET A 75 4.14 7.47 -5.35
C MET A 75 4.34 7.22 -6.84
N TRP A 76 4.31 5.97 -7.23
CA TRP A 76 4.52 5.52 -8.61
C TRP A 76 3.19 5.18 -9.28
N VAL A 77 2.95 5.76 -10.45
CA VAL A 77 1.81 5.39 -11.28
C VAL A 77 2.30 4.37 -12.29
N ILE A 78 1.88 3.14 -12.12
CA ILE A 78 2.36 2.01 -12.90
C ILE A 78 1.21 1.30 -13.61
N GLU A 79 1.56 0.69 -14.73
CA GLU A 79 0.68 -0.21 -15.47
C GLU A 79 1.16 -1.65 -15.24
N VAL A 80 0.23 -2.51 -14.91
CA VAL A 80 0.50 -3.92 -14.62
C VAL A 80 -0.32 -4.83 -15.51
#